data_6287096dd4a42ddf8eb70c7ac11f3b9e
#
_entry.id   6287096dd4a42ddf8eb70c7ac11f3b9e
#
_cell.length_a   1.000
_cell.length_b   1.000
_cell.length_c   1.000
_cell.angle_alpha   90.00
_cell.angle_beta   90.00
_cell.angle_gamma   90.00
#
_symmetry.space_group_name_H-M   'P 1'
#
loop_
_entity.id
_entity.type
_entity.pdbx_description
1 polymer ?
#
loop_
_entity_poly.entity_id
_entity_poly.type
_entity_poly.pdbx_seq_one_letter_code
_entity_poly.pdbx_strand_id
1 'polypeptide(L)'
;SDVAVGYWEKDVNIPNGESLVKLAKFFNTSIDYILYGTEFEGTLITKMRRVPVISWVQAGQFTECKAADLFSDVDKWVETSLRIGDSSFALEVKGDSMTNPNGLPTIPEGATVIVDPDAEPLHGKIVVARIDGTNEATVKKLVIDGPQKFLVPLNPRYPNIPINGNCLIIGVVKGVQYEL
;
A
#
# COMPACT_ATOMS: atom_id res chain seq x y z
N SER A 1 -0.50 -35.54 -30.82
CA SER A 1 -1.28 -36.70 -31.22
C SER A 1 -1.97 -37.30 -30.00
N ASP A 2 -3.13 -37.86 -30.14
CA ASP A 2 -3.95 -38.42 -29.06
C ASP A 2 -3.19 -39.42 -28.19
N VAL A 3 -2.24 -40.13 -28.77
CA VAL A 3 -1.37 -41.10 -28.08
C VAL A 3 -0.45 -40.38 -27.05
N ALA A 4 0.07 -39.22 -27.37
CA ALA A 4 0.94 -38.47 -26.45
C ALA A 4 0.18 -37.95 -25.23
N VAL A 5 -1.05 -37.48 -25.42
CA VAL A 5 -1.93 -37.02 -24.33
C VAL A 5 -2.27 -38.20 -23.40
N GLY A 6 -2.59 -39.38 -23.95
CA GLY A 6 -2.86 -40.54 -23.13
C GLY A 6 -1.68 -41.04 -22.28
N TYR A 7 -0.44 -40.75 -22.66
CA TYR A 7 0.73 -41.03 -21.82
C TYR A 7 0.92 -39.99 -20.70
N TRP A 8 0.52 -38.74 -20.93
CA TRP A 8 0.57 -37.67 -19.89
C TRP A 8 -0.49 -37.92 -18.84
N GLU A 9 -1.71 -38.32 -19.24
CA GLU A 9 -2.81 -38.65 -18.31
C GLU A 9 -2.51 -39.84 -17.40
N LYS A 10 -1.58 -40.70 -17.80
CA LYS A 10 -1.17 -41.90 -17.06
C LYS A 10 0.16 -41.77 -16.34
N ASP A 11 0.70 -40.55 -16.23
CA ASP A 11 2.01 -40.26 -15.63
C ASP A 11 3.19 -41.07 -16.20
N VAL A 12 3.05 -41.54 -17.46
CA VAL A 12 4.10 -42.32 -18.11
C VAL A 12 5.25 -41.43 -18.59
N ASN A 13 4.94 -40.17 -18.98
CA ASN A 13 5.94 -39.14 -19.28
C ASN A 13 5.35 -37.74 -19.15
N ILE A 14 6.23 -36.76 -19.10
CA ILE A 14 5.88 -35.34 -19.00
C ILE A 14 5.88 -34.71 -20.38
N PRO A 15 4.91 -33.82 -20.73
CA PRO A 15 4.93 -33.07 -21.97
C PRO A 15 6.24 -32.30 -22.16
N ASN A 16 6.78 -32.30 -23.38
CA ASN A 16 7.95 -31.47 -23.70
C ASN A 16 7.61 -29.97 -23.70
N GLY A 17 8.63 -29.11 -23.67
CA GLY A 17 8.45 -27.64 -23.53
C GLY A 17 7.50 -27.02 -24.57
N GLU A 18 7.55 -27.49 -25.82
CA GLU A 18 6.66 -27.02 -26.91
C GLU A 18 5.20 -27.38 -26.66
N SER A 19 4.97 -28.61 -26.18
CA SER A 19 3.64 -29.13 -25.84
C SER A 19 3.08 -28.40 -24.61
N LEU A 20 3.91 -28.12 -23.60
CA LEU A 20 3.53 -27.35 -22.42
C LEU A 20 3.10 -25.93 -22.78
N VAL A 21 3.82 -25.25 -23.68
CA VAL A 21 3.44 -23.91 -24.16
C VAL A 21 2.07 -23.94 -24.87
N LYS A 22 1.82 -24.96 -25.69
CA LYS A 22 0.53 -25.11 -26.39
C LYS A 22 -0.62 -25.41 -25.44
N LEU A 23 -0.39 -26.26 -24.43
CA LEU A 23 -1.37 -26.58 -23.40
C LEU A 23 -1.67 -25.35 -22.52
N ALA A 24 -0.65 -24.60 -22.09
CA ALA A 24 -0.81 -23.41 -21.29
C ALA A 24 -1.66 -22.35 -22.03
N LYS A 25 -1.43 -22.15 -23.32
CA LYS A 25 -2.26 -21.26 -24.14
C LYS A 25 -3.68 -21.77 -24.32
N PHE A 26 -3.86 -23.06 -24.54
CA PHE A 26 -5.18 -23.67 -24.77
C PHE A 26 -6.06 -23.57 -23.52
N PHE A 27 -5.50 -23.85 -22.33
CA PHE A 27 -6.22 -23.79 -21.06
C PHE A 27 -6.18 -22.39 -20.40
N ASN A 28 -5.55 -21.41 -21.04
CA ASN A 28 -5.36 -20.05 -20.50
C ASN A 28 -4.77 -20.04 -19.07
N THR A 29 -3.73 -20.86 -18.87
CA THR A 29 -3.05 -21.04 -17.59
C THR A 29 -1.53 -20.97 -17.76
N SER A 30 -0.78 -21.05 -16.65
CA SER A 30 0.69 -21.09 -16.69
C SER A 30 1.23 -22.49 -16.89
N ILE A 31 2.47 -22.59 -17.39
CA ILE A 31 3.18 -23.88 -17.50
C ILE A 31 3.38 -24.50 -16.12
N ASP A 32 3.66 -23.67 -15.12
CA ASP A 32 3.86 -24.11 -13.74
C ASP A 32 2.59 -24.71 -13.13
N TYR A 33 1.43 -24.14 -13.45
CA TYR A 33 0.15 -24.73 -13.03
C TYR A 33 -0.07 -26.11 -13.64
N ILE A 34 0.29 -26.31 -14.92
CA ILE A 34 0.16 -27.61 -15.59
C ILE A 34 1.12 -28.63 -14.97
N LEU A 35 2.32 -28.23 -14.60
CA LEU A 35 3.35 -29.13 -14.05
C LEU A 35 3.19 -29.48 -12.58
N TYR A 36 2.77 -28.48 -11.79
CA TYR A 36 2.84 -28.59 -10.32
C TYR A 36 1.50 -28.39 -9.62
N GLY A 37 0.44 -28.08 -10.36
CA GLY A 37 -0.90 -27.84 -9.80
C GLY A 37 -1.00 -26.59 -8.93
N THR A 38 0.06 -25.77 -8.92
CA THR A 38 0.09 -24.49 -8.24
C THR A 38 0.34 -23.41 -9.30
N GLU A 39 -0.47 -22.35 -9.29
CA GLU A 39 -0.01 -21.12 -9.90
C GLU A 39 1.21 -20.67 -9.08
N PHE A 40 2.39 -20.99 -9.56
CA PHE A 40 3.51 -20.15 -9.24
C PHE A 40 3.08 -18.78 -9.77
N GLU A 41 2.74 -17.87 -8.88
CA GLU A 41 2.73 -16.46 -9.21
C GLU A 41 4.12 -16.20 -9.78
N GLY A 42 4.20 -16.38 -11.10
CA GLY A 42 5.44 -16.28 -11.86
C GLY A 42 6.07 -14.96 -11.48
N THR A 43 7.33 -15.04 -11.17
CA THR A 43 8.23 -13.94 -10.87
C THR A 43 7.44 -12.65 -10.66
N LEU A 44 7.23 -12.27 -9.42
CA LEU A 44 6.67 -10.97 -9.11
C LEU A 44 7.58 -9.94 -9.82
N ILE A 45 7.31 -9.68 -11.09
CA ILE A 45 7.59 -8.35 -11.61
C ILE A 45 6.64 -7.52 -10.77
N THR A 46 7.12 -7.16 -9.59
CA THR A 46 6.47 -6.18 -8.74
C THR A 46 6.39 -4.96 -9.61
N LYS A 47 5.23 -4.78 -10.24
CA LYS A 47 5.02 -3.67 -11.16
C LYS A 47 5.29 -2.42 -10.34
N MET A 48 6.46 -1.83 -10.55
CA MET A 48 6.80 -0.57 -9.88
C MET A 48 5.70 0.43 -10.23
N ARG A 49 5.08 0.97 -9.20
CA ARG A 49 4.06 1.99 -9.32
C ARG A 49 4.68 3.34 -9.00
N ARG A 50 4.31 4.35 -9.74
CA ARG A 50 4.67 5.73 -9.45
C ARG A 50 3.53 6.36 -8.66
N VAL A 51 3.89 6.99 -7.55
CA VAL A 51 2.96 7.59 -6.60
C VAL A 51 3.30 9.07 -6.50
N PRO A 52 2.32 9.99 -6.69
CA PRO A 52 2.57 11.42 -6.59
C PRO A 52 2.87 11.83 -5.15
N VAL A 53 3.84 12.71 -4.96
CA VAL A 53 4.13 13.33 -3.65
C VAL A 53 3.35 14.62 -3.57
N ILE A 54 2.34 14.67 -2.71
CA ILE A 54 1.48 15.85 -2.52
C ILE A 54 1.81 16.60 -1.22
N SER A 55 1.34 17.82 -1.11
CA SER A 55 1.48 18.61 0.11
C SER A 55 0.49 18.19 1.20
N TRP A 56 0.78 18.52 2.45
CA TRP A 56 -0.11 18.27 3.60
C TRP A 56 -1.47 18.97 3.47
N VAL A 57 -1.50 20.14 2.84
CA VAL A 57 -2.73 20.88 2.54
C VAL A 57 -3.57 20.14 1.50
N GLN A 58 -2.96 19.69 0.41
CA GLN A 58 -3.64 18.87 -0.60
C GLN A 58 -4.18 17.58 0.00
N ALA A 59 -3.40 16.91 0.85
CA ALA A 59 -3.87 15.73 1.57
C ALA A 59 -5.07 16.05 2.48
N GLY A 60 -5.08 17.19 3.16
CA GLY A 60 -6.23 17.63 3.96
C GLY A 60 -7.52 17.82 3.14
N GLN A 61 -7.40 18.15 1.87
CA GLN A 61 -8.53 18.34 0.95
C GLN A 61 -8.91 17.09 0.17
N PHE A 62 -8.20 15.98 0.36
CA PHE A 62 -8.31 14.76 -0.46
C PHE A 62 -9.73 14.20 -0.56
N THR A 63 -10.52 14.32 0.49
CA THR A 63 -11.92 13.84 0.52
C THR A 63 -12.92 14.82 -0.09
N GLU A 64 -12.51 16.05 -0.33
CA GLU A 64 -13.35 17.11 -0.90
C GLU A 64 -13.14 17.29 -2.42
N CYS A 65 -11.98 16.83 -2.93
CA CYS A 65 -11.57 16.94 -4.31
C CYS A 65 -11.39 15.56 -4.96
N LYS A 66 -11.49 15.49 -6.28
CA LYS A 66 -11.10 14.26 -6.98
C LYS A 66 -9.58 14.11 -6.97
N ALA A 67 -9.09 12.89 -6.78
CA ALA A 67 -7.66 12.59 -6.78
C ALA A 67 -6.95 13.11 -8.05
N ALA A 68 -7.60 13.01 -9.21
CA ALA A 68 -7.06 13.50 -10.48
C ALA A 68 -6.76 15.02 -10.46
N ASP A 69 -7.61 15.81 -9.80
CA ASP A 69 -7.43 17.26 -9.71
C ASP A 69 -6.26 17.62 -8.77
N LEU A 70 -6.04 16.83 -7.71
CA LEU A 70 -4.95 17.02 -6.77
C LEU A 70 -3.59 16.58 -7.34
N PHE A 71 -3.59 15.71 -8.36
CA PHE A 71 -2.38 15.16 -8.96
C PHE A 71 -1.96 15.88 -10.24
N SER A 72 -2.74 16.85 -10.74
CA SER A 72 -2.49 17.55 -12.02
C SER A 72 -1.17 18.32 -12.05
N ASP A 73 -0.76 18.91 -10.93
CA ASP A 73 0.39 19.81 -10.82
C ASP A 73 1.51 19.23 -9.92
N VAL A 74 1.64 17.89 -9.89
CA VAL A 74 2.65 17.24 -9.05
C VAL A 74 3.96 17.06 -9.80
N ASP A 75 5.02 17.70 -9.29
CA ASP A 75 6.37 17.63 -9.86
C ASP A 75 7.18 16.41 -9.35
N LYS A 76 6.89 15.96 -8.11
CA LYS A 76 7.66 14.89 -7.45
C LYS A 76 6.86 13.60 -7.40
N TRP A 77 7.50 12.51 -7.83
CA TRP A 77 6.94 11.16 -7.81
C TRP A 77 7.90 10.20 -7.13
N VAL A 78 7.38 9.24 -6.40
CA VAL A 78 8.16 8.13 -5.82
C VAL A 78 7.73 6.81 -6.41
N GLU A 79 8.66 5.87 -6.50
CA GLU A 79 8.39 4.53 -7.00
C GLU A 79 8.23 3.55 -5.84
N THR A 80 7.30 2.63 -5.98
CA THR A 80 7.03 1.61 -4.97
C THR A 80 6.59 0.30 -5.61
N SER A 81 6.93 -0.80 -4.95
CA SER A 81 6.45 -2.14 -5.27
C SER A 81 5.26 -2.57 -4.40
N LEU A 82 4.75 -1.70 -3.54
CA LEU A 82 3.64 -2.01 -2.66
C LEU A 82 2.33 -2.21 -3.44
N ARG A 83 1.49 -3.12 -2.94
CA ARG A 83 0.10 -3.27 -3.42
C ARG A 83 -0.74 -2.15 -2.80
N ILE A 84 -1.10 -1.18 -3.60
CA ILE A 84 -1.84 0.03 -3.22
C ILE A 84 -2.90 0.35 -4.27
N GLY A 85 -3.95 1.09 -3.88
CA GLY A 85 -5.00 1.59 -4.78
C GLY A 85 -4.48 2.61 -5.79
N ASP A 86 -5.27 2.89 -6.82
CA ASP A 86 -4.89 3.85 -7.88
C ASP A 86 -4.94 5.31 -7.41
N SER A 87 -5.69 5.59 -6.34
CA SER A 87 -5.78 6.89 -5.67
C SER A 87 -4.71 7.13 -4.63
N SER A 88 -3.73 6.22 -4.51
CA SER A 88 -2.64 6.35 -3.54
C SER A 88 -1.73 7.53 -3.83
N PHE A 89 -1.24 8.14 -2.76
CA PHE A 89 -0.33 9.29 -2.81
C PHE A 89 0.78 9.15 -1.78
N ALA A 90 1.77 10.02 -1.85
CA ALA A 90 2.85 10.08 -0.89
C ALA A 90 2.94 11.46 -0.23
N LEU A 91 3.45 11.50 0.99
CA LEU A 91 3.70 12.71 1.78
C LEU A 91 5.11 12.69 2.35
N GLU A 92 5.79 13.82 2.31
CA GLU A 92 7.05 14.01 3.00
C GLU A 92 6.78 14.43 4.46
N VAL A 93 7.28 13.65 5.41
CA VAL A 93 7.02 13.84 6.85
C VAL A 93 7.71 15.10 7.35
N LYS A 94 6.94 15.95 8.04
CA LYS A 94 7.41 17.15 8.71
C LYS A 94 7.34 16.98 10.22
N GLY A 95 8.40 17.36 10.90
CA GLY A 95 8.51 17.26 12.36
C GLY A 95 8.75 15.84 12.87
N ASP A 96 8.94 15.73 14.16
CA ASP A 96 9.42 14.52 14.83
C ASP A 96 8.33 13.75 15.62
N SER A 97 7.06 14.13 15.48
CA SER A 97 5.97 13.48 16.24
C SER A 97 5.82 11.99 16.00
N MET A 98 6.35 11.50 14.86
CA MET A 98 6.35 10.09 14.50
C MET A 98 7.75 9.45 14.60
N THR A 99 8.74 10.16 15.12
CA THR A 99 10.06 9.64 15.42
C THR A 99 10.04 8.97 16.79
N ASN A 100 10.11 7.63 16.78
CA ASN A 100 10.10 6.86 18.03
C ASN A 100 11.53 6.69 18.58
N PRO A 101 11.87 7.27 19.73
CA PRO A 101 13.21 7.15 20.31
C PRO A 101 13.47 5.75 20.90
N ASN A 102 12.43 4.93 21.09
CA ASN A 102 12.52 3.64 21.77
C ASN A 102 12.56 2.44 20.81
N GLY A 103 12.63 2.67 19.49
CA GLY A 103 12.72 1.60 18.51
C GLY A 103 11.69 1.68 17.39
N LEU A 104 11.26 0.52 16.91
CA LEU A 104 10.33 0.41 15.77
C LEU A 104 8.88 0.22 16.24
N PRO A 105 7.90 0.69 15.46
CA PRO A 105 8.06 1.50 14.25
C PRO A 105 8.50 2.93 14.56
N THR A 106 9.25 3.53 13.65
CA THR A 106 9.64 4.95 13.68
C THR A 106 9.53 5.54 12.28
N ILE A 107 9.12 6.79 12.18
CA ILE A 107 9.05 7.55 10.93
C ILE A 107 9.76 8.88 11.19
N PRO A 108 11.00 9.02 10.76
CA PRO A 108 11.77 10.24 10.97
C PRO A 108 11.26 11.39 10.09
N GLU A 109 11.59 12.61 10.49
CA GLU A 109 11.39 13.79 9.64
C GLU A 109 12.15 13.63 8.31
N GLY A 110 11.56 14.11 7.22
CA GLY A 110 12.08 13.94 5.86
C GLY A 110 11.76 12.59 5.21
N ALA A 111 11.28 11.60 5.97
CA ALA A 111 10.82 10.35 5.37
C ALA A 111 9.60 10.57 4.47
N THR A 112 9.46 9.78 3.44
CA THR A 112 8.27 9.75 2.57
C THR A 112 7.36 8.61 2.97
N VAL A 113 6.10 8.90 3.33
CA VAL A 113 5.08 7.89 3.62
C VAL A 113 4.19 7.68 2.41
N ILE A 114 3.92 6.43 2.06
CA ILE A 114 3.01 6.03 0.98
C ILE A 114 1.65 5.72 1.60
N VAL A 115 0.62 6.42 1.15
CA VAL A 115 -0.73 6.43 1.71
C VAL A 115 -1.70 5.82 0.73
N ASP A 116 -2.51 4.90 1.20
CA ASP A 116 -3.59 4.27 0.45
C ASP A 116 -4.94 4.69 1.04
N PRO A 117 -5.71 5.54 0.34
CA PRO A 117 -7.03 5.98 0.80
C PRO A 117 -8.08 4.86 0.83
N ASP A 118 -7.92 3.84 -0.01
CA ASP A 118 -8.86 2.73 -0.13
C ASP A 118 -8.64 1.64 0.93
N ALA A 119 -7.54 1.74 1.69
CA ALA A 119 -7.21 0.78 2.73
C ALA A 119 -8.01 1.03 4.02
N GLU A 120 -8.50 -0.04 4.64
CA GLU A 120 -9.27 0.03 5.87
C GLU A 120 -8.42 0.50 7.08
N PRO A 121 -8.84 1.57 7.79
CA PRO A 121 -8.12 2.09 8.95
C PRO A 121 -8.40 1.25 10.20
N LEU A 122 -7.61 0.21 10.43
CA LEU A 122 -7.72 -0.69 11.57
C LEU A 122 -6.89 -0.22 12.78
N HIS A 123 -7.23 -0.73 13.96
CA HIS A 123 -6.45 -0.52 15.18
C HIS A 123 -4.96 -0.83 14.96
N GLY A 124 -4.09 0.05 15.44
CA GLY A 124 -2.64 -0.09 15.35
C GLY A 124 -2.02 0.36 14.02
N LYS A 125 -2.82 0.65 13.00
CA LYS A 125 -2.30 1.16 11.72
C LYS A 125 -1.87 2.63 11.85
N ILE A 126 -0.89 3.00 11.05
CA ILE A 126 -0.50 4.40 10.88
C ILE A 126 -1.40 4.99 9.82
N VAL A 127 -2.03 6.11 10.12
CA VAL A 127 -3.02 6.76 9.26
C VAL A 127 -2.65 8.20 9.01
N VAL A 128 -3.10 8.72 7.87
CA VAL A 128 -3.16 10.14 7.57
C VAL A 128 -4.57 10.61 7.88
N ALA A 129 -4.70 11.66 8.66
CA ALA A 129 -5.99 12.18 9.09
C ALA A 129 -5.99 13.71 9.09
N ARG A 130 -7.15 14.32 8.89
CA ARG A 130 -7.41 15.74 9.10
C ARG A 130 -8.23 15.91 10.37
N ILE A 131 -7.82 16.86 11.20
CA ILE A 131 -8.56 17.26 12.40
C ILE A 131 -9.38 18.50 12.03
N ASP A 132 -10.63 18.55 12.46
CA ASP A 132 -11.51 19.69 12.23
C ASP A 132 -10.89 20.98 12.76
N GLY A 133 -11.03 22.04 11.98
CA GLY A 133 -10.40 23.34 12.27
C GLY A 133 -8.94 23.45 11.83
N THR A 134 -8.37 22.39 11.22
CA THR A 134 -7.06 22.46 10.56
C THR A 134 -7.22 22.27 9.05
N ASN A 135 -6.39 22.98 8.28
CA ASN A 135 -6.36 22.85 6.82
C ASN A 135 -5.35 21.79 6.36
N GLU A 136 -4.56 21.26 7.27
CA GLU A 136 -3.49 20.32 6.98
C GLU A 136 -3.82 18.94 7.56
N ALA A 137 -3.36 17.91 6.85
CA ALA A 137 -3.39 16.55 7.35
C ALA A 137 -2.28 16.31 8.38
N THR A 138 -2.39 15.23 9.14
CA THR A 138 -1.37 14.76 10.10
C THR A 138 -1.20 13.25 9.99
N VAL A 139 -0.02 12.74 10.33
CA VAL A 139 0.27 11.30 10.43
C VAL A 139 0.30 10.90 11.89
N LYS A 140 -0.47 9.86 12.25
CA LYS A 140 -0.49 9.30 13.61
C LYS A 140 -0.82 7.80 13.56
N LYS A 141 -0.61 7.12 14.66
CA LYS A 141 -1.07 5.74 14.86
C LYS A 141 -2.53 5.77 15.34
N LEU A 142 -3.40 5.05 14.67
CA LEU A 142 -4.78 4.88 15.09
C LEU A 142 -4.86 3.84 16.22
N VAL A 143 -5.36 4.23 17.36
CA VAL A 143 -5.63 3.34 18.48
C VAL A 143 -7.12 3.34 18.74
N ILE A 144 -7.70 2.13 18.80
CA ILE A 144 -9.11 1.90 19.09
C ILE A 144 -9.16 1.11 20.40
N ASP A 145 -9.77 1.69 21.43
CA ASP A 145 -9.94 1.08 22.75
C ASP A 145 -11.45 1.12 23.12
N GLY A 146 -12.11 0.00 22.90
CA GLY A 146 -13.56 -0.07 23.05
C GLY A 146 -14.27 0.99 22.18
N PRO A 147 -15.08 1.87 22.80
CA PRO A 147 -15.76 2.95 22.08
C PRO A 147 -14.85 4.14 21.76
N GLN A 148 -13.67 4.21 22.35
CA GLN A 148 -12.75 5.34 22.23
C GLN A 148 -11.77 5.13 21.10
N LYS A 149 -11.49 6.22 20.38
CA LYS A 149 -10.48 6.24 19.30
C LYS A 149 -9.51 7.39 19.52
N PHE A 150 -8.24 7.14 19.24
CA PHE A 150 -7.18 8.12 19.43
C PHE A 150 -6.24 8.12 18.23
N LEU A 151 -5.74 9.31 17.90
CA LEU A 151 -4.54 9.47 17.06
C LEU A 151 -3.34 9.61 18.00
N VAL A 152 -2.47 8.62 17.97
CA VAL A 152 -1.34 8.49 18.90
C VAL A 152 -0.03 8.75 18.14
N PRO A 153 0.77 9.74 18.55
CA PRO A 153 2.12 9.93 18.02
C PRO A 153 3.02 8.76 18.44
N LEU A 154 4.03 8.45 17.62
CA LEU A 154 5.05 7.47 18.01
C LEU A 154 6.09 8.06 18.96
N ASN A 155 6.25 9.38 18.95
CA ASN A 155 7.09 10.10 19.88
C ASN A 155 6.30 10.40 21.18
N PRO A 156 6.70 9.84 22.32
CA PRO A 156 5.96 9.99 23.57
C PRO A 156 5.98 11.41 24.15
N ARG A 157 6.77 12.32 23.57
CA ARG A 157 6.75 13.75 23.95
C ARG A 157 5.50 14.49 23.50
N TYR A 158 4.76 13.92 22.56
CA TYR A 158 3.54 14.51 21.99
C TYR A 158 2.30 13.86 22.61
N PRO A 159 1.25 14.65 22.89
CA PRO A 159 0.02 14.12 23.47
C PRO A 159 -0.80 13.31 22.47
N ASN A 160 -1.57 12.37 22.98
CA ASN A 160 -2.58 11.67 22.23
C ASN A 160 -3.74 12.62 21.88
N ILE A 161 -4.32 12.45 20.68
CA ILE A 161 -5.44 13.26 20.20
C ILE A 161 -6.69 12.37 20.20
N PRO A 162 -7.71 12.65 21.02
CA PRO A 162 -8.95 11.90 21.00
C PRO A 162 -9.75 12.19 19.73
N ILE A 163 -10.37 11.16 19.17
CA ILE A 163 -11.29 11.25 18.02
C ILE A 163 -12.72 11.21 18.56
N ASN A 164 -13.40 12.35 18.53
CA ASN A 164 -14.77 12.51 19.01
C ASN A 164 -15.71 13.02 17.90
N GLY A 165 -15.56 12.50 16.68
CA GLY A 165 -16.26 13.00 15.51
C GLY A 165 -15.61 14.25 14.87
N ASN A 166 -14.48 14.69 15.40
CA ASN A 166 -13.70 15.85 14.96
C ASN A 166 -12.51 15.49 14.05
N CYS A 167 -12.54 14.33 13.44
CA CYS A 167 -11.41 13.82 12.68
C CYS A 167 -11.88 13.00 11.49
N LEU A 168 -11.28 13.26 10.33
CA LEU A 168 -11.48 12.51 9.10
C LEU A 168 -10.22 11.73 8.78
N ILE A 169 -10.29 10.41 8.70
CA ILE A 169 -9.18 9.58 8.23
C ILE A 169 -9.16 9.61 6.71
N ILE A 170 -8.04 10.00 6.14
CA ILE A 170 -7.83 10.19 4.70
C ILE A 170 -7.30 8.91 4.07
N GLY A 171 -6.44 8.17 4.77
CA GLY A 171 -5.90 6.91 4.27
C GLY A 171 -4.94 6.25 5.26
N VAL A 172 -4.50 5.05 4.90
CA VAL A 172 -3.60 4.22 5.70
C VAL A 172 -2.19 4.25 5.11
N VAL A 173 -1.19 4.45 5.93
CA VAL A 173 0.22 4.36 5.52
C VAL A 173 0.57 2.89 5.26
N LYS A 174 0.98 2.59 4.04
CA LYS A 174 1.35 1.25 3.56
C LYS A 174 2.86 1.03 3.57
N GLY A 175 3.63 2.10 3.52
CA GLY A 175 5.09 2.03 3.52
C GLY A 175 5.74 3.36 3.85
N VAL A 176 7.00 3.28 4.21
CA VAL A 176 7.87 4.41 4.52
C VAL A 176 9.16 4.25 3.73
N GLN A 177 9.59 5.32 3.08
CA GLN A 177 10.87 5.41 2.37
C GLN A 177 11.67 6.57 2.95
N TYR A 178 12.96 6.40 3.13
CA TYR A 178 13.89 7.46 3.52
C TYR A 178 15.27 7.15 2.95
N GLU A 179 16.00 8.19 2.63
CA GLU A 179 17.39 8.11 2.20
C GLU A 179 18.29 8.31 3.43
N LEU A 180 19.44 7.62 3.44
CA LEU A 180 20.43 7.70 4.52
C LEU A 180 21.48 8.77 4.18
#